data_ee636cb182c265363795af19b8f0a484
#
_entry.id   ee636cb182c265363795af19b8f0a484
#
_cell.length_a   1.000
_cell.length_b   1.000
_cell.length_c   1.000
_cell.angle_alpha   90.00
_cell.angle_beta   90.00
_cell.angle_gamma   90.00
#
_symmetry.space_group_name_H-M   'P 1'
#
loop_
_entity.id
_entity.type
_entity.pdbx_description
1 polymer ?
#
loop_
_entity_poly.entity_id
_entity_poly.type
_entity_poly.pdbx_seq_one_letter_code
_entity_poly.pdbx_strand_id
1 'polypeptide(L)'
;MRLRHRGVRPHLALCLAVIILLGGCAVAHTRPQAAPRSPGSELVERMTFPPLDLTVPRVGREVERRVLPNGLVLYLASDPSLPVLKAYALFRAGSLYEEPSRPGVAQFTAAQLRSGGTEGMSSVALNEELEVLGISVEAGVAPETISVSMSALAKDADRALDLLAHMLRRPAFDAVPLETYRGRVIEDLRRVAENPSRLMMREFSRVMYTEAHPSGRPLTPAQAAAIRREDLLAHFRRLLRPDNMFLAVVGDFSVEELAAKIQARLADWSAVGPLDLPTPPAVVPRVDRTVYLVPRDLTQANVVVGHFGIRRSNPDRYAIQILDMILGGSGFSSRIVERVRTEEGLAYSVSSSFPTTTRDIGLFRVTLQTKTANVPRAVGVILEEMARIRESPVTAAELAGAKDAIINSFVFRFTSRFSVVTQLLALEFDGYPLDYLDTLLDRYRAVTREDVQRVARRYLRPDDATVLVVGGTARLESALAALGPVNRLPVPAAE
;
A
#
# COMPACT_ATOMS: atom_id res chain seq x y z
N MET A 1 77.94 45.86 -35.12
CA MET A 1 79.20 45.05 -34.90
C MET A 1 78.82 43.74 -34.19
N ARG A 2 79.07 42.65 -34.78
CA ARG A 2 78.68 41.26 -34.39
C ARG A 2 79.32 40.86 -33.08
N LEU A 3 78.66 40.09 -32.22
CA LEU A 3 79.29 38.97 -31.50
C LEU A 3 78.24 37.96 -31.04
N ARG A 4 78.54 36.72 -31.37
CA ARG A 4 77.80 35.48 -31.13
C ARG A 4 77.90 35.05 -29.66
N HIS A 5 76.81 34.48 -29.09
CA HIS A 5 76.97 33.58 -27.96
C HIS A 5 76.29 32.23 -28.23
N ARG A 6 77.02 31.19 -27.90
CA ARG A 6 76.75 29.76 -28.10
C ARG A 6 75.69 29.27 -27.12
N GLY A 7 74.95 28.27 -27.57
CA GLY A 7 73.88 27.65 -26.87
C GLY A 7 74.30 26.74 -25.70
N VAL A 8 73.34 26.57 -24.78
CA VAL A 8 73.33 25.50 -23.77
C VAL A 8 72.12 24.66 -24.08
N ARG A 9 72.35 23.35 -24.10
CA ARG A 9 71.40 22.32 -24.58
C ARG A 9 70.17 22.19 -23.70
N PRO A 10 68.92 22.08 -24.27
CA PRO A 10 67.68 22.03 -23.51
C PRO A 10 67.21 20.60 -23.15
N HIS A 11 68.05 19.64 -22.95
CA HIS A 11 67.62 18.25 -22.73
C HIS A 11 67.52 17.80 -21.25
N LEU A 12 68.09 18.57 -20.31
CA LEU A 12 68.01 18.21 -18.88
C LEU A 12 66.82 18.80 -18.13
N ALA A 13 66.18 19.86 -18.65
CA ALA A 13 65.01 20.48 -18.04
C ALA A 13 63.68 19.75 -18.36
N LEU A 14 63.65 18.94 -19.46
CA LEU A 14 62.43 18.23 -19.88
C LEU A 14 62.24 16.93 -19.09
N CYS A 15 63.28 16.27 -18.60
CA CYS A 15 63.17 15.05 -17.80
C CYS A 15 62.70 15.33 -16.35
N LEU A 16 62.97 16.51 -15.79
CA LEU A 16 62.49 16.85 -14.45
C LEU A 16 61.03 17.29 -14.43
N ALA A 17 60.53 17.90 -15.50
CA ALA A 17 59.12 18.31 -15.63
C ALA A 17 58.18 17.11 -15.87
N VAL A 18 58.61 16.03 -16.50
CA VAL A 18 57.80 14.83 -16.75
C VAL A 18 57.71 13.96 -15.49
N ILE A 19 58.69 13.97 -14.61
CA ILE A 19 58.62 13.22 -13.32
C ILE A 19 57.68 13.93 -12.30
N ILE A 20 57.53 15.23 -12.38
CA ILE A 20 56.59 15.98 -11.52
C ILE A 20 55.10 15.83 -12.00
N LEU A 21 54.88 15.57 -13.31
CA LEU A 21 53.53 15.36 -13.87
C LEU A 21 53.01 13.95 -13.73
N LEU A 22 53.80 12.96 -13.43
CA LEU A 22 53.41 11.56 -13.20
C LEU A 22 53.23 11.18 -11.71
N GLY A 23 53.65 12.08 -10.80
CA GLY A 23 53.49 11.90 -9.34
C GLY A 23 52.21 12.45 -8.72
N GLY A 24 51.29 13.03 -9.50
CA GLY A 24 50.18 13.84 -9.00
C GLY A 24 48.77 13.31 -9.21
N CYS A 25 48.53 12.02 -9.29
CA CYS A 25 47.17 11.49 -9.36
C CYS A 25 46.97 10.18 -8.58
N ALA A 26 47.49 10.13 -7.34
CA ALA A 26 46.89 9.29 -6.32
C ALA A 26 45.96 10.19 -5.48
N VAL A 27 44.78 10.52 -5.99
CA VAL A 27 43.68 11.03 -5.13
C VAL A 27 43.34 9.86 -4.24
N ALA A 28 43.97 9.83 -3.06
CA ALA A 28 43.42 9.03 -1.95
C ALA A 28 41.97 9.49 -1.75
N HIS A 29 41.05 8.63 -2.09
CA HIS A 29 39.69 8.75 -1.62
C HIS A 29 39.74 8.56 -0.11
N THR A 30 40.10 9.63 0.61
CA THR A 30 39.84 9.71 2.05
C THR A 30 38.33 9.60 2.15
N ARG A 31 37.85 8.49 2.74
CA ARG A 31 36.44 8.42 3.22
C ARG A 31 36.16 9.74 3.93
N PRO A 32 35.01 10.39 3.61
CA PRO A 32 34.65 11.59 4.35
C PRO A 32 34.71 11.24 5.82
N GLN A 33 35.55 11.95 6.56
CA GLN A 33 35.61 11.84 8.00
C GLN A 33 34.21 12.14 8.49
N ALA A 34 33.59 11.24 9.26
CA ALA A 34 32.25 11.42 9.78
C ALA A 34 32.19 12.82 10.39
N ALA A 35 31.24 13.63 9.96
CA ALA A 35 31.08 14.98 10.49
C ALA A 35 31.02 14.90 12.03
N PRO A 36 31.66 15.83 12.76
CA PRO A 36 31.61 15.82 14.22
C PRO A 36 30.15 15.79 14.66
N ARG A 37 29.84 14.83 15.52
CA ARG A 37 28.47 14.67 16.05
C ARG A 37 28.02 15.95 16.72
N SER A 38 26.80 16.39 16.47
CA SER A 38 26.26 17.56 17.13
C SER A 38 26.07 17.28 18.63
N PRO A 39 26.13 18.28 19.51
CA PRO A 39 25.82 18.11 20.93
C PRO A 39 24.42 17.48 21.16
N GLY A 40 23.47 17.71 20.25
CA GLY A 40 22.15 17.09 20.28
C GLY A 40 22.19 15.59 20.03
N SER A 41 23.07 15.11 19.15
CA SER A 41 23.24 13.66 18.91
C SER A 41 23.79 12.95 20.16
N GLU A 42 24.73 13.58 20.86
CA GLU A 42 25.28 13.03 22.12
C GLU A 42 24.22 13.03 23.24
N LEU A 43 23.33 14.02 23.27
CA LEU A 43 22.24 14.07 24.23
C LEU A 43 21.24 12.93 23.99
N VAL A 44 20.85 12.69 22.74
CA VAL A 44 19.93 11.61 22.36
C VAL A 44 20.51 10.23 22.70
N GLU A 45 21.81 10.01 22.52
CA GLU A 45 22.47 8.74 22.89
C GLU A 45 22.46 8.48 24.41
N ARG A 46 22.38 9.51 25.22
CA ARG A 46 22.29 9.41 26.69
C ARG A 46 20.87 9.24 27.20
N MET A 47 19.87 9.45 26.34
CA MET A 47 18.48 9.28 26.75
C MET A 47 18.17 7.79 26.92
N THR A 48 17.82 7.42 28.14
CA THR A 48 17.29 6.08 28.43
C THR A 48 15.77 6.16 28.48
N PHE A 49 15.10 5.36 27.67
CA PHE A 49 13.65 5.23 27.71
C PHE A 49 13.27 4.02 28.55
N PRO A 50 12.22 4.10 29.39
CA PRO A 50 11.72 2.93 30.08
C PRO A 50 11.28 1.88 29.04
N PRO A 51 11.35 0.58 29.37
CA PRO A 51 10.80 -0.45 28.51
C PRO A 51 9.34 -0.14 28.16
N LEU A 52 8.98 -0.32 26.88
CA LEU A 52 7.61 -0.13 26.42
C LEU A 52 6.72 -1.19 27.09
N ASP A 53 5.94 -0.80 28.10
CA ASP A 53 4.90 -1.64 28.69
C ASP A 53 3.66 -1.58 27.77
N LEU A 54 3.57 -2.57 26.90
CA LEU A 54 2.54 -2.66 25.86
C LEU A 54 1.46 -3.64 26.31
N THR A 55 0.41 -3.12 26.92
CA THR A 55 -0.81 -3.89 27.13
C THR A 55 -1.51 -4.08 25.78
N VAL A 56 -1.44 -5.30 25.23
CA VAL A 56 -2.09 -5.65 23.97
C VAL A 56 -3.59 -5.81 24.21
N PRO A 57 -4.45 -5.10 23.45
CA PRO A 57 -5.91 -5.23 23.59
C PRO A 57 -6.39 -6.65 23.20
N ARG A 58 -7.38 -7.15 23.94
CA ARG A 58 -7.93 -8.50 23.74
C ARG A 58 -9.44 -8.50 23.55
N VAL A 59 -9.90 -9.41 22.72
CA VAL A 59 -11.32 -9.77 22.65
C VAL A 59 -11.73 -10.44 23.94
N GLY A 60 -12.90 -10.05 24.49
CA GLY A 60 -13.40 -10.52 25.78
C GLY A 60 -12.90 -9.73 26.99
N ARG A 61 -12.02 -8.71 26.78
CA ARG A 61 -11.55 -7.81 27.84
C ARG A 61 -11.81 -6.34 27.50
N GLU A 62 -11.11 -5.75 26.54
CA GLU A 62 -11.30 -4.37 26.11
C GLU A 62 -12.40 -4.24 25.04
N VAL A 63 -12.70 -5.33 24.32
CA VAL A 63 -13.63 -5.38 23.20
C VAL A 63 -14.50 -6.62 23.33
N GLU A 64 -15.81 -6.44 23.26
CA GLU A 64 -16.75 -7.53 23.22
C GLU A 64 -17.03 -7.96 21.77
N ARG A 65 -17.02 -9.28 21.53
CA ARG A 65 -17.34 -9.89 20.25
C ARG A 65 -18.63 -10.71 20.37
N ARG A 66 -19.59 -10.46 19.50
CA ARG A 66 -20.83 -11.24 19.39
C ARG A 66 -21.03 -11.70 17.95
N VAL A 67 -21.72 -12.83 17.77
CA VAL A 67 -22.19 -13.26 16.45
C VAL A 67 -23.72 -13.31 16.53
N LEU A 68 -24.37 -12.55 15.66
CA LEU A 68 -25.84 -12.54 15.60
C LEU A 68 -26.35 -13.80 14.88
N PRO A 69 -27.62 -14.19 15.09
CA PRO A 69 -28.20 -15.38 14.45
C PRO A 69 -28.13 -15.38 12.92
N ASN A 70 -28.09 -14.20 12.30
CA ASN A 70 -27.96 -14.04 10.85
C ASN A 70 -26.50 -14.10 10.34
N GLY A 71 -25.55 -14.42 11.20
CA GLY A 71 -24.13 -14.57 10.86
C GLY A 71 -23.29 -13.30 10.95
N LEU A 72 -23.89 -12.12 11.24
CA LEU A 72 -23.17 -10.87 11.41
C LEU A 72 -22.22 -10.96 12.61
N VAL A 73 -20.94 -10.63 12.40
CA VAL A 73 -19.92 -10.57 13.46
C VAL A 73 -19.84 -9.14 13.99
N LEU A 74 -20.09 -8.96 15.28
CA LEU A 74 -20.19 -7.67 15.94
C LEU A 74 -19.02 -7.49 16.93
N TYR A 75 -18.35 -6.36 16.86
CA TYR A 75 -17.31 -5.91 17.75
C TYR A 75 -17.74 -4.62 18.45
N LEU A 76 -17.80 -4.62 19.78
CA LEU A 76 -18.33 -3.55 20.58
C LEU A 76 -17.36 -3.09 21.64
N ALA A 77 -17.29 -1.79 21.89
CA ALA A 77 -16.65 -1.23 23.07
C ALA A 77 -17.31 0.08 23.51
N SER A 78 -17.36 0.27 24.81
CA SER A 78 -17.73 1.55 25.42
C SER A 78 -16.58 2.53 25.39
N ASP A 79 -16.82 3.78 25.00
CA ASP A 79 -15.86 4.88 25.08
C ASP A 79 -16.56 6.18 25.50
N PRO A 80 -16.59 6.47 26.82
CA PRO A 80 -17.22 7.68 27.34
C PRO A 80 -16.31 8.92 27.26
N SER A 81 -15.14 8.82 26.63
CA SER A 81 -14.20 9.94 26.53
C SER A 81 -14.73 11.11 25.70
N LEU A 82 -15.61 10.81 24.74
CA LEU A 82 -16.28 11.79 23.89
C LEU A 82 -17.74 11.34 23.65
N PRO A 83 -18.71 12.28 23.61
CA PRO A 83 -20.12 11.96 23.37
C PRO A 83 -20.39 11.67 21.89
N VAL A 84 -19.73 10.63 21.35
CA VAL A 84 -19.84 10.22 19.94
C VAL A 84 -20.13 8.74 19.81
N LEU A 85 -20.74 8.37 18.68
CA LEU A 85 -20.89 7.01 18.20
C LEU A 85 -20.06 6.87 16.92
N LYS A 86 -19.23 5.83 16.82
CA LYS A 86 -18.52 5.45 15.60
C LYS A 86 -18.84 4.03 15.21
N ALA A 87 -19.11 3.81 13.93
CA ALA A 87 -19.33 2.47 13.37
C ALA A 87 -18.43 2.24 12.17
N TYR A 88 -18.03 0.97 11.97
CA TYR A 88 -17.24 0.54 10.83
C TYR A 88 -17.69 -0.85 10.37
N ALA A 89 -18.29 -0.91 9.19
CA ALA A 89 -18.72 -2.15 8.56
C ALA A 89 -17.71 -2.57 7.49
N LEU A 90 -17.39 -3.85 7.44
CA LEU A 90 -16.44 -4.44 6.50
C LEU A 90 -17.04 -5.68 5.84
N PHE A 91 -16.95 -5.76 4.50
CA PHE A 91 -17.48 -6.84 3.68
C PHE A 91 -16.42 -7.38 2.74
N ARG A 92 -16.41 -8.70 2.47
CA ARG A 92 -15.65 -9.29 1.36
C ARG A 92 -16.40 -9.05 0.05
N ALA A 93 -16.22 -7.85 -0.51
CA ALA A 93 -17.00 -7.36 -1.65
C ALA A 93 -16.20 -6.45 -2.59
N GLY A 94 -14.87 -6.45 -2.48
CA GLY A 94 -14.01 -5.61 -3.31
C GLY A 94 -13.88 -6.08 -4.76
N SER A 95 -12.97 -5.45 -5.50
CA SER A 95 -12.80 -5.72 -6.94
C SER A 95 -12.36 -7.15 -7.27
N LEU A 96 -11.78 -7.90 -6.33
CA LEU A 96 -11.45 -9.32 -6.52
C LEU A 96 -12.68 -10.23 -6.63
N TYR A 97 -13.84 -9.76 -6.21
CA TYR A 97 -15.10 -10.50 -6.25
C TYR A 97 -16.04 -10.04 -7.37
N GLU A 98 -15.57 -9.16 -8.24
CA GLU A 98 -16.32 -8.72 -9.40
C GLU A 98 -16.44 -9.83 -10.46
N GLU A 99 -17.56 -9.86 -11.17
CA GLU A 99 -17.67 -10.68 -12.34
C GLU A 99 -16.76 -10.14 -13.45
N PRO A 100 -16.08 -11.00 -14.22
CA PRO A 100 -15.20 -10.56 -15.30
C PRO A 100 -15.84 -9.62 -16.32
N SER A 101 -17.15 -9.73 -16.52
CA SER A 101 -17.94 -8.91 -17.44
C SER A 101 -18.30 -7.52 -16.89
N ARG A 102 -18.09 -7.28 -15.58
CA ARG A 102 -18.53 -6.05 -14.89
C ARG A 102 -17.42 -5.46 -14.00
N PRO A 103 -16.22 -5.18 -14.55
CA PRO A 103 -15.16 -4.54 -13.79
C PRO A 103 -15.60 -3.14 -13.33
N GLY A 104 -15.24 -2.78 -12.09
CA GLY A 104 -15.60 -1.50 -11.48
C GLY A 104 -16.91 -1.50 -10.69
N VAL A 105 -17.73 -2.55 -10.78
CA VAL A 105 -19.03 -2.59 -10.09
C VAL A 105 -18.89 -2.43 -8.57
N ALA A 106 -17.85 -2.96 -7.95
CA ALA A 106 -17.56 -2.81 -6.52
C ALA A 106 -17.34 -1.34 -6.14
N GLN A 107 -16.56 -0.61 -6.96
CA GLN A 107 -16.29 0.81 -6.77
C GLN A 107 -17.57 1.64 -6.87
N PHE A 108 -18.40 1.38 -7.88
CA PHE A 108 -19.68 2.06 -8.05
C PHE A 108 -20.65 1.72 -6.90
N THR A 109 -20.72 0.46 -6.50
CA THR A 109 -21.57 0.04 -5.36
C THR A 109 -21.15 0.76 -4.07
N ALA A 110 -19.86 0.77 -3.73
CA ALA A 110 -19.36 1.46 -2.54
C ALA A 110 -19.73 2.96 -2.57
N ALA A 111 -19.46 3.65 -3.68
CA ALA A 111 -19.78 5.07 -3.80
C ALA A 111 -21.28 5.35 -3.65
N GLN A 112 -22.11 4.50 -4.23
CA GLN A 112 -23.57 4.68 -4.20
C GLN A 112 -24.22 4.25 -2.87
N LEU A 113 -23.57 3.44 -2.04
CA LEU A 113 -24.00 3.23 -0.65
C LEU A 113 -24.07 4.55 0.12
N ARG A 114 -23.11 5.46 -0.10
CA ARG A 114 -23.06 6.77 0.56
C ARG A 114 -23.98 7.79 -0.08
N SER A 115 -24.08 7.82 -1.40
CA SER A 115 -24.69 8.93 -2.15
C SER A 115 -25.96 8.56 -2.90
N GLY A 116 -26.29 7.27 -2.99
CA GLY A 116 -27.37 6.77 -3.86
C GLY A 116 -28.78 6.74 -3.23
N GLY A 117 -28.96 7.31 -2.05
CA GLY A 117 -30.24 7.25 -1.34
C GLY A 117 -30.58 5.86 -0.78
N THR A 118 -31.71 5.73 -0.12
CA THR A 118 -32.25 4.48 0.42
C THR A 118 -33.69 4.28 0.00
N GLU A 119 -34.23 3.07 0.11
CA GLU A 119 -35.65 2.86 -0.06
C GLU A 119 -36.45 3.73 0.94
N GLY A 120 -37.27 4.64 0.43
CA GLY A 120 -38.04 5.59 1.22
C GLY A 120 -37.39 6.93 1.50
N MET A 121 -36.10 7.14 1.12
CA MET A 121 -35.40 8.41 1.27
C MET A 121 -34.50 8.68 0.05
N SER A 122 -34.80 9.75 -0.69
CA SER A 122 -33.96 10.15 -1.85
C SER A 122 -32.56 10.50 -1.42
N SER A 123 -31.62 10.49 -2.36
CA SER A 123 -30.23 10.91 -2.15
C SER A 123 -30.10 12.33 -1.59
N VAL A 124 -30.96 13.25 -2.03
CA VAL A 124 -31.00 14.64 -1.54
C VAL A 124 -31.40 14.68 -0.09
N ALA A 125 -32.56 14.06 0.25
CA ALA A 125 -33.07 14.03 1.62
C ALA A 125 -32.12 13.34 2.60
N LEU A 126 -31.44 12.24 2.15
CA LEU A 126 -30.40 11.57 2.95
C LEU A 126 -29.22 12.49 3.23
N ASN A 127 -28.74 13.22 2.22
CA ASN A 127 -27.62 14.15 2.41
C ASN A 127 -27.99 15.31 3.33
N GLU A 128 -29.16 15.92 3.14
CA GLU A 128 -29.63 17.01 4.01
C GLU A 128 -29.76 16.54 5.48
N GLU A 129 -30.30 15.35 5.72
CA GLU A 129 -30.40 14.82 7.07
C GLU A 129 -29.05 14.53 7.72
N LEU A 130 -28.12 13.92 6.97
CA LEU A 130 -26.76 13.68 7.45
C LEU A 130 -26.04 14.99 7.80
N GLU A 131 -26.22 16.05 6.99
CA GLU A 131 -25.63 17.36 7.24
C GLU A 131 -26.26 18.05 8.46
N VAL A 132 -27.57 18.05 8.58
CA VAL A 132 -28.28 18.66 9.71
C VAL A 132 -27.88 18.02 11.05
N LEU A 133 -27.74 16.70 11.07
CA LEU A 133 -27.32 15.95 12.26
C LEU A 133 -25.80 15.89 12.47
N GLY A 134 -25.01 16.42 11.55
CA GLY A 134 -23.55 16.35 11.60
C GLY A 134 -23.03 14.91 11.53
N ILE A 135 -23.77 14.01 10.87
CA ILE A 135 -23.37 12.61 10.68
C ILE A 135 -22.43 12.50 9.48
N SER A 136 -21.22 12.01 9.71
CA SER A 136 -20.31 11.68 8.65
C SER A 136 -20.44 10.20 8.28
N VAL A 137 -20.60 9.92 6.98
CA VAL A 137 -20.59 8.56 6.43
C VAL A 137 -19.62 8.52 5.24
N GLU A 138 -18.69 7.56 5.27
CA GLU A 138 -17.77 7.31 4.19
C GLU A 138 -17.85 5.84 3.74
N ALA A 139 -17.80 5.61 2.44
CA ALA A 139 -17.72 4.27 1.89
C ALA A 139 -16.49 4.13 1.01
N GLY A 140 -15.76 3.05 1.20
CA GLY A 140 -14.50 2.77 0.52
C GLY A 140 -14.49 1.40 -0.14
N VAL A 141 -13.66 1.24 -1.18
CA VAL A 141 -13.40 -0.02 -1.86
C VAL A 141 -11.90 -0.30 -1.91
N ALA A 142 -11.55 -1.55 -1.66
CA ALA A 142 -10.21 -2.09 -1.85
C ALA A 142 -10.31 -3.40 -2.63
N PRO A 143 -9.20 -4.01 -3.07
CA PRO A 143 -9.29 -5.26 -3.83
C PRO A 143 -10.13 -6.35 -3.15
N GLU A 144 -9.97 -6.53 -1.85
CA GLU A 144 -10.67 -7.57 -1.09
C GLU A 144 -11.95 -7.08 -0.38
N THR A 145 -12.17 -5.76 -0.24
CA THR A 145 -13.20 -5.25 0.68
C THR A 145 -14.02 -4.09 0.13
N ILE A 146 -15.27 -4.01 0.58
CA ILE A 146 -16.01 -2.76 0.70
C ILE A 146 -16.14 -2.45 2.19
N SER A 147 -15.89 -1.20 2.57
CA SER A 147 -16.06 -0.69 3.93
C SER A 147 -17.01 0.49 3.98
N VAL A 148 -17.74 0.60 5.09
CA VAL A 148 -18.57 1.77 5.38
C VAL A 148 -18.26 2.22 6.81
N SER A 149 -17.84 3.46 6.99
CA SER A 149 -17.61 4.07 8.29
C SER A 149 -18.67 5.15 8.57
N MET A 150 -19.03 5.31 9.82
CA MET A 150 -19.94 6.35 10.28
C MET A 150 -19.44 6.96 11.57
N SER A 151 -19.67 8.27 11.73
CA SER A 151 -19.47 9.00 12.99
C SER A 151 -20.64 9.94 13.23
N ALA A 152 -21.19 9.92 14.45
CA ALA A 152 -22.33 10.74 14.86
C ALA A 152 -22.17 11.19 16.32
N LEU A 153 -22.92 12.20 16.74
CA LEU A 153 -23.03 12.53 18.17
C LEU A 153 -23.83 11.46 18.90
N ALA A 154 -23.50 11.17 20.15
CA ALA A 154 -24.17 10.15 20.95
C ALA A 154 -25.68 10.44 21.13
N LYS A 155 -26.08 11.72 21.23
CA LYS A 155 -27.50 12.12 21.31
C LYS A 155 -28.33 11.74 20.08
N ASP A 156 -27.68 11.62 18.91
CA ASP A 156 -28.28 11.28 17.62
C ASP A 156 -28.06 9.82 17.22
N ALA A 157 -27.52 8.99 18.13
CA ALA A 157 -27.08 7.62 17.85
C ALA A 157 -28.18 6.73 17.28
N ASP A 158 -29.41 6.80 17.80
CA ASP A 158 -30.50 5.97 17.30
C ASP A 158 -30.84 6.31 15.85
N ARG A 159 -30.89 7.60 15.51
CA ARG A 159 -31.16 8.02 14.15
C ARG A 159 -30.00 7.70 13.21
N ALA A 160 -28.75 7.89 13.66
CA ALA A 160 -27.56 7.53 12.92
C ALA A 160 -27.52 6.03 12.58
N LEU A 161 -27.84 5.18 13.55
CA LEU A 161 -27.92 3.72 13.35
C LEU A 161 -29.09 3.32 12.43
N ASP A 162 -30.22 4.02 12.46
CA ASP A 162 -31.32 3.80 11.51
C ASP A 162 -30.88 4.10 10.08
N LEU A 163 -30.24 5.26 9.87
CA LEU A 163 -29.70 5.65 8.57
C LEU A 163 -28.66 4.65 8.07
N LEU A 164 -27.71 4.26 8.91
CA LEU A 164 -26.71 3.24 8.57
C LEU A 164 -27.37 1.91 8.18
N ALA A 165 -28.33 1.44 8.97
CA ALA A 165 -29.06 0.20 8.68
C ALA A 165 -29.82 0.28 7.36
N HIS A 166 -30.46 1.40 7.04
CA HIS A 166 -31.13 1.60 5.75
C HIS A 166 -30.15 1.59 4.59
N MET A 167 -28.98 2.28 4.71
CA MET A 167 -27.93 2.29 3.69
C MET A 167 -27.34 0.91 3.45
N LEU A 168 -27.15 0.11 4.51
CA LEU A 168 -26.59 -1.22 4.42
C LEU A 168 -27.58 -2.31 3.99
N ARG A 169 -28.88 -2.11 4.17
CA ARG A 169 -29.91 -3.11 3.89
C ARG A 169 -30.73 -2.82 2.66
N ARG A 170 -31.01 -1.55 2.39
CA ARG A 170 -32.00 -1.09 1.39
C ARG A 170 -31.49 0.13 0.60
N PRO A 171 -30.30 0.07 -0.03
CA PRO A 171 -29.83 1.17 -0.86
C PRO A 171 -30.73 1.31 -2.10
N ALA A 172 -31.10 2.54 -2.44
CA ALA A 172 -31.90 2.81 -3.64
C ALA A 172 -31.05 2.83 -4.91
N PHE A 173 -29.80 3.26 -4.81
CA PHE A 173 -28.91 3.52 -5.94
C PHE A 173 -29.60 4.42 -6.98
N ASP A 174 -30.01 5.62 -6.53
CA ASP A 174 -30.70 6.61 -7.36
C ASP A 174 -29.95 6.93 -8.63
N ALA A 175 -30.69 7.12 -9.73
CA ALA A 175 -30.11 7.31 -11.05
C ALA A 175 -29.26 8.58 -11.14
N VAL A 176 -29.68 9.72 -10.57
CA VAL A 176 -28.98 10.99 -10.69
C VAL A 176 -27.58 10.95 -10.05
N PRO A 177 -27.41 10.54 -8.76
CA PRO A 177 -26.06 10.37 -8.19
C PRO A 177 -25.24 9.31 -8.89
N LEU A 178 -25.85 8.23 -9.41
CA LEU A 178 -25.13 7.22 -10.19
C LEU A 178 -24.55 7.81 -11.49
N GLU A 179 -25.33 8.59 -12.24
CA GLU A 179 -24.82 9.24 -13.45
C GLU A 179 -23.76 10.30 -13.16
N THR A 180 -23.94 11.08 -12.07
CA THR A 180 -22.94 12.05 -11.64
C THR A 180 -21.62 11.36 -11.28
N TYR A 181 -21.68 10.25 -10.55
CA TYR A 181 -20.50 9.46 -10.20
C TYR A 181 -19.83 8.82 -11.42
N ARG A 182 -20.65 8.27 -12.35
CA ARG A 182 -20.20 7.71 -13.64
C ARG A 182 -19.40 8.73 -14.43
N GLY A 183 -19.96 9.94 -14.62
CA GLY A 183 -19.28 11.02 -15.33
C GLY A 183 -17.92 11.35 -14.72
N ARG A 184 -17.85 11.41 -13.38
CA ARG A 184 -16.59 11.66 -12.65
C ARG A 184 -15.58 10.53 -12.86
N VAL A 185 -16.01 9.27 -12.74
CA VAL A 185 -15.12 8.11 -12.95
C VAL A 185 -14.59 8.07 -14.39
N ILE A 186 -15.44 8.31 -15.38
CA ILE A 186 -15.00 8.36 -16.79
C ILE A 186 -13.96 9.44 -17.01
N GLU A 187 -14.17 10.64 -16.45
CA GLU A 187 -13.20 11.72 -16.55
C GLU A 187 -11.88 11.41 -15.85
N ASP A 188 -11.92 10.79 -14.67
CA ASP A 188 -10.71 10.33 -13.96
C ASP A 188 -9.93 9.27 -14.74
N LEU A 189 -10.65 8.37 -15.44
CA LEU A 189 -10.04 7.34 -16.29
C LEU A 189 -9.38 7.94 -17.53
N ARG A 190 -10.00 8.94 -18.15
CA ARG A 190 -9.44 9.69 -19.28
C ARG A 190 -8.15 10.41 -18.89
N ARG A 191 -8.12 10.96 -17.69
CA ARG A 191 -6.98 11.70 -17.15
C ARG A 191 -5.91 10.82 -16.52
N VAL A 192 -6.05 9.50 -16.51
CA VAL A 192 -5.06 8.63 -15.86
C VAL A 192 -3.66 8.84 -16.42
N ALA A 193 -3.55 9.15 -17.73
CA ALA A 193 -2.29 9.43 -18.40
C ALA A 193 -1.63 10.76 -17.96
N GLU A 194 -2.39 11.70 -17.37
CA GLU A 194 -1.86 12.97 -16.84
C GLU A 194 -1.09 12.80 -15.54
N ASN A 195 -1.32 11.70 -14.82
CA ASN A 195 -0.57 11.36 -13.61
C ASN A 195 0.38 10.17 -13.85
N PRO A 196 1.68 10.42 -14.08
CA PRO A 196 2.63 9.37 -14.42
C PRO A 196 2.76 8.27 -13.37
N SER A 197 2.61 8.60 -12.08
CA SER A 197 2.67 7.61 -11.01
C SER A 197 1.44 6.69 -10.99
N ARG A 198 0.24 7.22 -11.19
CA ARG A 198 -0.99 6.41 -11.32
C ARG A 198 -0.93 5.53 -12.58
N LEU A 199 -0.48 6.10 -13.70
CA LEU A 199 -0.29 5.37 -14.94
C LEU A 199 0.70 4.22 -14.76
N MET A 200 1.86 4.48 -14.13
CA MET A 200 2.87 3.47 -13.83
C MET A 200 2.27 2.31 -13.02
N MET A 201 1.56 2.59 -11.94
CA MET A 201 0.99 1.54 -11.08
C MET A 201 -0.11 0.75 -11.77
N ARG A 202 -0.97 1.42 -12.56
CA ARG A 202 -1.99 0.77 -13.38
C ARG A 202 -1.37 -0.21 -14.39
N GLU A 203 -0.41 0.26 -15.17
CA GLU A 203 0.23 -0.55 -16.21
C GLU A 203 1.10 -1.66 -15.59
N PHE A 204 1.74 -1.39 -14.46
CA PHE A 204 2.49 -2.42 -13.73
C PHE A 204 1.57 -3.56 -13.26
N SER A 205 0.42 -3.24 -12.64
CA SER A 205 -0.55 -4.27 -12.27
C SER A 205 -1.05 -5.05 -13.48
N ARG A 206 -1.35 -4.36 -14.59
CA ARG A 206 -1.83 -4.98 -15.83
C ARG A 206 -0.82 -5.97 -16.43
N VAL A 207 0.47 -5.62 -16.47
CA VAL A 207 1.51 -6.50 -17.02
C VAL A 207 1.86 -7.64 -16.08
N MET A 208 1.75 -7.44 -14.78
CA MET A 208 2.03 -8.47 -13.79
C MET A 208 0.93 -9.52 -13.71
N TYR A 209 -0.31 -9.10 -13.46
CA TYR A 209 -1.43 -10.03 -13.21
C TYR A 209 -2.09 -10.54 -14.51
N THR A 210 -1.91 -9.85 -15.64
CA THR A 210 -2.61 -10.08 -16.91
C THR A 210 -4.14 -9.84 -16.82
N GLU A 211 -4.81 -9.75 -17.98
CA GLU A 211 -6.26 -9.48 -18.03
C GLU A 211 -7.12 -10.65 -17.51
N ALA A 212 -6.57 -11.85 -17.42
CA ALA A 212 -7.27 -13.00 -16.84
C ALA A 212 -7.57 -12.81 -15.34
N HIS A 213 -6.75 -12.02 -14.66
CA HIS A 213 -6.84 -11.79 -13.22
C HIS A 213 -7.54 -10.45 -12.89
N PRO A 214 -8.42 -10.36 -11.87
CA PRO A 214 -9.09 -9.11 -11.51
C PRO A 214 -8.13 -7.93 -11.29
N SER A 215 -6.99 -8.16 -10.60
CA SER A 215 -5.97 -7.13 -10.36
C SER A 215 -5.24 -6.66 -11.63
N GLY A 216 -5.33 -7.40 -12.74
CA GLY A 216 -4.76 -7.05 -14.03
C GLY A 216 -5.75 -6.42 -15.02
N ARG A 217 -7.01 -6.22 -14.61
CA ARG A 217 -8.08 -5.63 -15.43
C ARG A 217 -8.38 -4.19 -15.02
N PRO A 218 -7.63 -3.19 -15.48
CA PRO A 218 -7.96 -1.80 -15.19
C PRO A 218 -9.30 -1.44 -15.85
N LEU A 219 -10.17 -0.78 -15.09
CA LEU A 219 -11.44 -0.26 -15.59
C LEU A 219 -11.17 0.71 -16.76
N THR A 220 -11.97 0.58 -17.83
CA THR A 220 -11.94 1.49 -18.99
C THR A 220 -13.14 2.44 -18.98
N PRO A 221 -13.07 3.62 -19.68
CA PRO A 221 -14.20 4.53 -19.81
C PRO A 221 -15.46 3.85 -20.37
N ALA A 222 -15.32 2.99 -21.39
CA ALA A 222 -16.43 2.25 -21.97
C ALA A 222 -17.09 1.27 -20.98
N GLN A 223 -16.29 0.57 -20.19
CA GLN A 223 -16.81 -0.32 -19.14
C GLN A 223 -17.50 0.47 -18.02
N ALA A 224 -16.94 1.61 -17.59
CA ALA A 224 -17.57 2.49 -16.62
C ALA A 224 -18.93 3.02 -17.13
N ALA A 225 -19.01 3.40 -18.41
CA ALA A 225 -20.24 3.84 -19.06
C ALA A 225 -21.30 2.72 -19.13
N ALA A 226 -20.90 1.45 -19.21
CA ALA A 226 -21.77 0.31 -19.33
C ALA A 226 -22.35 -0.19 -17.98
N ILE A 227 -21.82 0.23 -16.83
CA ILE A 227 -22.31 -0.18 -15.50
C ILE A 227 -23.71 0.40 -15.28
N ARG A 228 -24.66 -0.43 -14.90
CA ARG A 228 -26.06 -0.07 -14.65
C ARG A 228 -26.42 -0.26 -13.18
N ARG A 229 -27.54 0.34 -12.77
CA ARG A 229 -28.09 0.18 -11.42
C ARG A 229 -28.31 -1.30 -11.05
N GLU A 230 -28.77 -2.10 -12.00
CA GLU A 230 -29.01 -3.54 -11.83
C GLU A 230 -27.74 -4.30 -11.52
N ASP A 231 -26.59 -3.89 -12.08
CA ASP A 231 -25.27 -4.48 -11.79
C ASP A 231 -24.88 -4.20 -10.32
N LEU A 232 -25.13 -2.97 -9.84
CA LEU A 232 -24.88 -2.60 -8.43
C LEU A 232 -25.78 -3.43 -7.49
N LEU A 233 -27.08 -3.55 -7.81
CA LEU A 233 -28.00 -4.35 -7.03
C LEU A 233 -27.62 -5.84 -7.01
N ALA A 234 -27.12 -6.38 -8.12
CA ALA A 234 -26.66 -7.76 -8.19
C ALA A 234 -25.42 -7.96 -7.31
N HIS A 235 -24.42 -7.09 -7.42
CA HIS A 235 -23.22 -7.14 -6.58
C HIS A 235 -23.54 -6.96 -5.09
N PHE A 236 -24.40 -5.99 -4.77
CA PHE A 236 -24.89 -5.73 -3.41
C PHE A 236 -25.56 -6.96 -2.82
N ARG A 237 -26.58 -7.52 -3.48
CA ARG A 237 -27.34 -8.69 -2.96
C ARG A 237 -26.47 -9.93 -2.79
N ARG A 238 -25.46 -10.09 -3.64
CA ARG A 238 -24.55 -11.22 -3.58
C ARG A 238 -23.57 -11.11 -2.41
N LEU A 239 -23.02 -9.93 -2.12
CA LEU A 239 -21.86 -9.79 -1.24
C LEU A 239 -22.06 -8.88 -0.02
N LEU A 240 -22.94 -7.86 -0.09
CA LEU A 240 -23.21 -6.99 1.06
C LEU A 240 -24.40 -7.54 1.86
N ARG A 241 -24.10 -8.55 2.65
CA ARG A 241 -25.08 -9.38 3.37
C ARG A 241 -24.59 -9.65 4.79
N PRO A 242 -25.49 -9.97 5.75
CA PRO A 242 -25.13 -10.05 7.17
C PRO A 242 -24.07 -11.12 7.47
N ASP A 243 -24.15 -12.29 6.84
CA ASP A 243 -23.18 -13.40 7.01
C ASP A 243 -21.82 -13.18 6.33
N ASN A 244 -21.64 -12.04 5.66
CA ASN A 244 -20.37 -11.55 5.12
C ASN A 244 -19.94 -10.22 5.76
N MET A 245 -20.62 -9.79 6.83
CA MET A 245 -20.40 -8.51 7.47
C MET A 245 -19.72 -8.63 8.81
N PHE A 246 -18.67 -7.84 9.00
CA PHE A 246 -18.07 -7.53 10.29
C PHE A 246 -18.37 -6.08 10.63
N LEU A 247 -18.93 -5.82 11.81
CA LEU A 247 -19.34 -4.49 12.25
C LEU A 247 -18.69 -4.14 13.58
N ALA A 248 -17.86 -3.10 13.60
CA ALA A 248 -17.37 -2.48 14.82
C ALA A 248 -18.27 -1.30 15.20
N VAL A 249 -18.65 -1.19 16.47
CA VAL A 249 -19.35 -0.01 17.00
C VAL A 249 -18.74 0.38 18.34
N VAL A 250 -18.40 1.66 18.46
CA VAL A 250 -17.80 2.25 19.66
C VAL A 250 -18.51 3.55 19.99
N GLY A 251 -18.83 3.80 21.24
CA GLY A 251 -19.47 5.05 21.64
C GLY A 251 -19.68 5.19 23.13
N ASP A 252 -20.23 6.33 23.50
CA ASP A 252 -20.61 6.66 24.89
C ASP A 252 -21.90 5.95 25.30
N PHE A 253 -21.86 4.63 25.33
CA PHE A 253 -22.94 3.73 25.71
C PHE A 253 -22.36 2.49 26.39
N SER A 254 -23.16 1.79 27.17
CA SER A 254 -22.77 0.45 27.60
C SER A 254 -22.76 -0.52 26.42
N VAL A 255 -21.99 -1.59 26.53
CA VAL A 255 -21.91 -2.62 25.46
C VAL A 255 -23.28 -3.26 25.22
N GLU A 256 -24.06 -3.48 26.27
CA GLU A 256 -25.40 -4.04 26.23
C GLU A 256 -26.37 -3.11 25.45
N GLU A 257 -26.32 -1.81 25.71
CA GLU A 257 -27.13 -0.82 24.95
C GLU A 257 -26.73 -0.79 23.48
N LEU A 258 -25.43 -0.76 23.15
CA LEU A 258 -24.96 -0.83 21.77
C LEU A 258 -25.41 -2.11 21.09
N ALA A 259 -25.27 -3.25 21.77
CA ALA A 259 -25.72 -4.54 21.24
C ALA A 259 -27.23 -4.56 20.96
N ALA A 260 -28.04 -4.09 21.92
CA ALA A 260 -29.48 -4.02 21.76
C ALA A 260 -29.90 -3.08 20.60
N LYS A 261 -29.28 -1.91 20.49
CA LYS A 261 -29.52 -0.95 19.40
C LYS A 261 -29.21 -1.55 18.02
N ILE A 262 -28.09 -2.27 17.89
CA ILE A 262 -27.69 -2.93 16.64
C ILE A 262 -28.61 -4.11 16.33
N GLN A 263 -28.87 -4.96 17.33
CA GLN A 263 -29.72 -6.14 17.15
C GLN A 263 -31.14 -5.76 16.71
N ALA A 264 -31.73 -4.72 17.27
CA ALA A 264 -33.06 -4.24 16.90
C ALA A 264 -33.17 -3.82 15.40
N ARG A 265 -32.04 -3.46 14.78
CA ARG A 265 -31.99 -2.94 13.40
C ARG A 265 -31.51 -3.94 12.37
N LEU A 266 -30.65 -4.90 12.78
CA LEU A 266 -29.96 -5.79 11.87
C LEU A 266 -30.23 -7.28 12.07
N ALA A 267 -30.82 -7.72 13.17
CA ALA A 267 -31.02 -9.15 13.45
C ALA A 267 -32.01 -9.84 12.48
N ASP A 268 -32.99 -9.13 11.97
CA ASP A 268 -33.95 -9.60 10.98
C ASP A 268 -33.48 -9.50 9.53
N TRP A 269 -32.27 -8.95 9.31
CA TRP A 269 -31.67 -8.91 7.98
C TRP A 269 -31.18 -10.30 7.60
N SER A 270 -31.81 -10.90 6.59
CA SER A 270 -31.55 -12.27 6.16
C SER A 270 -30.72 -12.30 4.88
N ALA A 271 -29.79 -13.22 4.83
CA ALA A 271 -29.05 -13.55 3.61
C ALA A 271 -29.87 -14.54 2.76
N VAL A 272 -29.82 -14.41 1.44
CA VAL A 272 -30.47 -15.31 0.50
C VAL A 272 -29.43 -16.24 -0.13
N GLY A 273 -29.59 -17.56 0.06
CA GLY A 273 -28.67 -18.58 -0.48
C GLY A 273 -27.29 -18.58 0.19
N PRO A 274 -26.40 -19.49 -0.19
CA PRO A 274 -25.05 -19.57 0.36
C PRO A 274 -24.20 -18.37 -0.07
N LEU A 275 -23.26 -17.98 0.81
CA LEU A 275 -22.22 -17.01 0.46
C LEU A 275 -21.21 -17.65 -0.51
N ASP A 276 -21.18 -17.17 -1.73
CA ASP A 276 -20.18 -17.59 -2.73
C ASP A 276 -19.14 -16.48 -2.94
N LEU A 277 -17.92 -16.79 -2.53
CA LEU A 277 -16.76 -15.89 -2.70
C LEU A 277 -15.83 -16.51 -3.75
N PRO A 278 -15.82 -16.00 -4.99
CA PRO A 278 -14.96 -16.51 -6.03
C PRO A 278 -13.49 -16.46 -5.61
N THR A 279 -12.75 -17.51 -5.98
CA THR A 279 -11.29 -17.54 -5.80
C THR A 279 -10.63 -16.89 -7.01
N PRO A 280 -9.77 -15.88 -6.81
CA PRO A 280 -9.02 -15.30 -7.93
C PRO A 280 -8.20 -16.36 -8.67
N PRO A 281 -8.05 -16.23 -10.00
CA PRO A 281 -7.19 -17.11 -10.78
C PRO A 281 -5.78 -17.15 -10.22
N ALA A 282 -5.11 -18.31 -10.35
CA ALA A 282 -3.72 -18.41 -9.92
C ALA A 282 -2.82 -17.51 -10.79
N VAL A 283 -1.91 -16.79 -10.15
CA VAL A 283 -0.91 -16.02 -10.87
C VAL A 283 0.22 -16.93 -11.34
N VAL A 284 0.76 -16.64 -12.53
CA VAL A 284 1.91 -17.33 -13.09
C VAL A 284 3.14 -16.44 -12.91
N PRO A 285 4.09 -16.80 -12.03
CA PRO A 285 5.33 -16.04 -11.87
C PRO A 285 6.11 -15.99 -13.19
N ARG A 286 6.71 -14.83 -13.50
CA ARG A 286 7.65 -14.70 -14.60
C ARG A 286 8.99 -15.30 -14.19
N VAL A 287 9.72 -15.79 -15.17
CA VAL A 287 11.05 -16.40 -14.97
C VAL A 287 12.18 -15.58 -15.61
N ASP A 288 11.82 -14.54 -16.38
CA ASP A 288 12.77 -13.69 -17.10
C ASP A 288 12.52 -12.22 -16.77
N ARG A 289 13.61 -11.46 -16.71
CA ARG A 289 13.53 -9.99 -16.58
C ARG A 289 12.90 -9.40 -17.84
N THR A 290 11.85 -8.62 -17.64
CA THR A 290 11.17 -7.90 -18.73
C THR A 290 11.11 -6.41 -18.40
N VAL A 291 11.44 -5.59 -19.39
CA VAL A 291 11.38 -4.13 -19.28
C VAL A 291 10.19 -3.62 -20.07
N TYR A 292 9.37 -2.78 -19.48
CA TYR A 292 8.25 -2.11 -20.10
C TYR A 292 8.47 -0.61 -20.11
N LEU A 293 8.20 0.04 -21.25
CA LEU A 293 8.28 1.48 -21.39
C LEU A 293 6.92 2.03 -21.87
N VAL A 294 6.33 2.91 -21.06
CA VAL A 294 5.22 3.78 -21.45
C VAL A 294 5.82 5.12 -21.87
N PRO A 295 5.91 5.43 -23.18
CA PRO A 295 6.59 6.61 -23.67
C PRO A 295 5.80 7.88 -23.32
N ARG A 296 6.42 8.77 -22.56
CA ARG A 296 5.88 10.10 -22.20
C ARG A 296 7.02 11.12 -22.21
N ASP A 297 6.77 12.28 -22.79
CA ASP A 297 7.75 13.38 -22.74
C ASP A 297 7.72 14.04 -21.36
N LEU A 298 8.61 13.55 -20.47
CA LEU A 298 8.70 13.98 -19.08
C LEU A 298 10.16 14.23 -18.72
N THR A 299 10.39 15.28 -17.94
CA THR A 299 11.72 15.58 -17.38
C THR A 299 12.15 14.57 -16.32
N GLN A 300 11.20 14.00 -15.62
CA GLN A 300 11.40 12.94 -14.63
C GLN A 300 10.59 11.70 -15.03
N ALA A 301 11.23 10.55 -14.95
CA ALA A 301 10.59 9.27 -15.15
C ALA A 301 10.08 8.71 -13.83
N ASN A 302 8.92 8.03 -13.87
CA ASN A 302 8.42 7.21 -12.78
C ASN A 302 8.76 5.75 -13.09
N VAL A 303 9.37 5.06 -12.13
CA VAL A 303 9.90 3.71 -12.31
C VAL A 303 9.39 2.80 -11.22
N VAL A 304 9.00 1.60 -11.59
CA VAL A 304 8.74 0.50 -10.67
C VAL A 304 9.53 -0.73 -11.09
N VAL A 305 10.18 -1.36 -10.11
CA VAL A 305 10.88 -2.64 -10.24
C VAL A 305 10.21 -3.62 -9.28
N GLY A 306 9.77 -4.78 -9.77
CA GLY A 306 9.10 -5.69 -8.86
C GLY A 306 8.82 -7.08 -9.43
N HIS A 307 8.28 -7.93 -8.57
CA HIS A 307 7.92 -9.32 -8.86
C HIS A 307 6.77 -9.75 -7.95
N PHE A 308 6.19 -10.93 -8.19
CA PHE A 308 5.20 -11.51 -7.27
C PHE A 308 5.82 -11.76 -5.90
N GLY A 309 5.06 -11.43 -4.85
CA GLY A 309 5.43 -11.59 -3.45
C GLY A 309 4.88 -12.87 -2.82
N ILE A 310 4.21 -12.71 -1.70
CA ILE A 310 3.64 -13.80 -0.91
C ILE A 310 2.20 -13.49 -0.49
N ARG A 311 1.48 -14.56 -0.14
CA ARG A 311 0.20 -14.43 0.58
C ARG A 311 0.46 -14.22 2.07
N ARG A 312 -0.51 -13.63 2.76
CA ARG A 312 -0.49 -13.39 4.22
C ARG A 312 -0.37 -14.67 5.05
N SER A 313 -0.87 -15.79 4.54
CA SER A 313 -0.75 -17.11 5.19
C SER A 313 0.68 -17.69 5.21
N ASN A 314 1.62 -17.07 4.46
CA ASN A 314 3.00 -17.55 4.42
C ASN A 314 3.66 -17.36 5.81
N PRO A 315 4.24 -18.44 6.41
CA PRO A 315 4.87 -18.36 7.73
C PRO A 315 6.09 -17.43 7.76
N ASP A 316 6.75 -17.23 6.62
CA ASP A 316 7.93 -16.38 6.50
C ASP A 316 7.61 -14.88 6.50
N ARG A 317 6.34 -14.47 6.56
CA ARG A 317 5.92 -13.06 6.45
C ARG A 317 6.61 -12.11 7.43
N TYR A 318 6.94 -12.55 8.65
CA TYR A 318 7.59 -11.70 9.66
C TYR A 318 9.04 -11.40 9.26
N ALA A 319 9.77 -12.40 8.82
CA ALA A 319 11.14 -12.24 8.32
C ALA A 319 11.16 -11.40 7.04
N ILE A 320 10.15 -11.56 6.16
CA ILE A 320 10.00 -10.76 4.93
C ILE A 320 9.69 -9.29 5.26
N GLN A 321 8.88 -8.99 6.27
CA GLN A 321 8.63 -7.61 6.68
C GLN A 321 9.88 -6.95 7.26
N ILE A 322 10.69 -7.68 8.04
CA ILE A 322 11.99 -7.19 8.50
C ILE A 322 12.94 -6.99 7.32
N LEU A 323 12.98 -7.94 6.38
CA LEU A 323 13.76 -7.82 5.14
C LEU A 323 13.39 -6.54 4.37
N ASP A 324 12.09 -6.28 4.18
CA ASP A 324 11.61 -5.09 3.47
C ASP A 324 12.01 -3.80 4.19
N MET A 325 11.88 -3.76 5.51
CA MET A 325 12.33 -2.62 6.32
C MET A 325 13.82 -2.30 6.10
N ILE A 326 14.68 -3.32 6.06
CA ILE A 326 16.13 -3.15 5.84
C ILE A 326 16.41 -2.78 4.39
N LEU A 327 15.68 -3.35 3.43
CA LEU A 327 15.95 -3.16 2.01
C LEU A 327 15.56 -1.77 1.50
N GLY A 328 14.32 -1.30 1.78
CA GLY A 328 13.81 -0.03 1.25
C GLY A 328 12.57 0.51 1.98
N GLY A 329 12.03 -0.20 2.98
CA GLY A 329 10.78 0.13 3.66
C GLY A 329 10.92 1.10 4.86
N SER A 330 12.11 1.26 5.43
CA SER A 330 12.33 2.10 6.63
C SER A 330 12.79 3.54 6.35
N GLY A 331 12.61 4.03 5.13
CA GLY A 331 13.06 5.37 4.77
C GLY A 331 14.59 5.50 4.76
N PHE A 332 15.13 6.58 5.35
CA PHE A 332 16.55 6.96 5.22
C PHE A 332 17.57 5.93 5.66
N SER A 333 17.23 5.03 6.56
CA SER A 333 18.15 4.01 7.09
C SER A 333 18.16 2.70 6.28
N SER A 334 17.36 2.61 5.21
CA SER A 334 17.31 1.41 4.37
C SER A 334 18.32 1.45 3.23
N ARG A 335 18.81 0.27 2.82
CA ARG A 335 19.91 0.13 1.86
C ARG A 335 19.65 0.80 0.51
N ILE A 336 18.46 0.59 -0.07
CA ILE A 336 18.10 1.20 -1.35
C ILE A 336 18.03 2.72 -1.23
N VAL A 337 17.42 3.24 -0.15
CA VAL A 337 17.32 4.70 0.04
C VAL A 337 18.70 5.32 0.25
N GLU A 338 19.55 4.69 1.06
CA GLU A 338 20.94 5.14 1.29
C GLU A 338 21.70 5.24 -0.04
N ARG A 339 21.74 4.17 -0.83
CA ARG A 339 22.49 4.16 -2.09
C ARG A 339 21.91 5.06 -3.17
N VAL A 340 20.58 4.95 -3.43
CA VAL A 340 19.95 5.66 -4.55
C VAL A 340 19.86 7.16 -4.27
N ARG A 341 19.52 7.54 -3.01
CA ARG A 341 19.28 8.93 -2.64
C ARG A 341 20.50 9.61 -2.06
N THR A 342 21.15 8.99 -1.05
CA THR A 342 22.20 9.66 -0.26
C THR A 342 23.56 9.57 -0.93
N GLU A 343 23.97 8.37 -1.35
CA GLU A 343 25.30 8.16 -1.92
C GLU A 343 25.39 8.62 -3.38
N GLU A 344 24.43 8.22 -4.22
CA GLU A 344 24.49 8.48 -5.67
C GLU A 344 23.62 9.67 -6.13
N GLY A 345 22.71 10.19 -5.29
CA GLY A 345 21.88 11.34 -5.62
C GLY A 345 20.96 11.14 -6.83
N LEU A 346 20.60 9.88 -7.12
CA LEU A 346 19.85 9.53 -8.32
C LEU A 346 18.36 9.89 -8.22
N ALA A 347 17.77 9.76 -7.04
CA ALA A 347 16.36 10.05 -6.81
C ALA A 347 16.12 10.69 -5.45
N TYR A 348 15.14 11.61 -5.37
CA TYR A 348 14.72 12.19 -4.10
C TYR A 348 13.82 11.24 -3.31
N SER A 349 12.97 10.49 -3.99
CA SER A 349 12.04 9.53 -3.40
C SER A 349 12.26 8.16 -4.01
N VAL A 350 12.55 7.19 -3.16
CA VAL A 350 12.64 5.77 -3.49
C VAL A 350 12.20 4.96 -2.27
N SER A 351 11.44 3.91 -2.47
CA SER A 351 11.00 3.02 -1.39
C SER A 351 10.68 1.64 -1.91
N SER A 352 10.83 0.62 -1.06
CA SER A 352 10.30 -0.72 -1.31
C SER A 352 9.02 -0.99 -0.53
N SER A 353 8.27 -1.96 -0.98
CA SER A 353 7.08 -2.46 -0.31
C SER A 353 6.88 -3.94 -0.63
N PHE A 354 6.73 -4.76 0.41
CA PHE A 354 6.44 -6.19 0.30
C PHE A 354 5.08 -6.50 0.94
N PRO A 355 3.96 -6.09 0.32
CA PRO A 355 2.63 -6.29 0.90
C PRO A 355 2.26 -7.77 0.94
N THR A 356 1.56 -8.16 1.99
CA THR A 356 0.94 -9.47 2.12
C THR A 356 -0.57 -9.32 2.02
N THR A 357 -1.20 -10.00 1.08
CA THR A 357 -2.63 -10.00 0.83
C THR A 357 -3.26 -11.31 1.28
N THR A 358 -4.55 -11.32 1.59
CA THR A 358 -5.21 -12.48 2.19
C THR A 358 -5.60 -13.50 1.12
N ARG A 359 -6.27 -13.06 0.07
CA ARG A 359 -6.86 -13.94 -0.95
C ARG A 359 -5.96 -14.13 -2.15
N ASP A 360 -5.06 -13.21 -2.41
CA ASP A 360 -4.22 -13.16 -3.60
C ASP A 360 -2.72 -13.17 -3.24
N ILE A 361 -1.84 -13.13 -4.23
CA ILE A 361 -0.41 -12.87 -4.05
C ILE A 361 -0.15 -11.38 -4.29
N GLY A 362 0.44 -10.72 -3.31
CA GLY A 362 0.87 -9.32 -3.44
C GLY A 362 2.07 -9.18 -4.38
N LEU A 363 2.38 -7.94 -4.77
CA LEU A 363 3.56 -7.60 -5.55
C LEU A 363 4.62 -6.96 -4.65
N PHE A 364 5.79 -7.56 -4.55
CA PHE A 364 6.98 -6.83 -4.13
C PHE A 364 7.28 -5.77 -5.18
N ARG A 365 7.56 -4.56 -4.76
CA ARG A 365 7.91 -3.46 -5.65
C ARG A 365 8.84 -2.46 -5.01
N VAL A 366 9.75 -1.93 -5.81
CA VAL A 366 10.52 -0.72 -5.50
C VAL A 366 10.02 0.37 -6.45
N THR A 367 9.60 1.50 -5.92
CA THR A 367 9.12 2.65 -6.70
C THR A 367 10.05 3.84 -6.51
N LEU A 368 10.32 4.57 -7.59
CA LEU A 368 11.10 5.79 -7.53
C LEU A 368 10.68 6.78 -8.60
N GLN A 369 11.00 8.05 -8.36
CA GLN A 369 10.94 9.13 -9.35
C GLN A 369 12.34 9.71 -9.53
N THR A 370 12.82 9.76 -10.77
CA THR A 370 14.19 10.16 -11.09
C THR A 370 14.28 10.90 -12.42
N LYS A 371 15.37 11.64 -12.65
CA LYS A 371 15.67 12.21 -13.97
C LYS A 371 15.77 11.08 -15.00
N THR A 372 15.22 11.29 -16.18
CA THR A 372 15.20 10.29 -17.27
C THR A 372 16.59 9.69 -17.54
N ALA A 373 17.63 10.51 -17.52
CA ALA A 373 19.00 10.05 -17.73
C ALA A 373 19.55 9.10 -16.65
N ASN A 374 19.01 9.19 -15.43
CA ASN A 374 19.47 8.39 -14.28
C ASN A 374 18.76 7.02 -14.19
N VAL A 375 17.69 6.80 -14.97
CA VAL A 375 16.88 5.58 -14.85
C VAL A 375 17.69 4.29 -14.93
N PRO A 376 18.57 4.08 -15.93
CA PRO A 376 19.32 2.82 -16.02
C PRO A 376 20.21 2.57 -14.82
N ARG A 377 20.89 3.62 -14.31
CA ARG A 377 21.76 3.51 -13.13
C ARG A 377 20.93 3.26 -11.86
N ALA A 378 19.81 3.97 -11.66
CA ALA A 378 18.95 3.80 -10.50
C ALA A 378 18.35 2.38 -10.43
N VAL A 379 17.89 1.86 -11.57
CA VAL A 379 17.41 0.46 -11.66
C VAL A 379 18.54 -0.52 -11.39
N GLY A 380 19.73 -0.29 -11.95
CA GLY A 380 20.92 -1.12 -11.69
C GLY A 380 21.23 -1.21 -10.20
N VAL A 381 21.28 -0.07 -9.49
CA VAL A 381 21.52 0.00 -8.03
C VAL A 381 20.47 -0.77 -7.24
N ILE A 382 19.18 -0.65 -7.60
CA ILE A 382 18.11 -1.39 -6.94
C ILE A 382 18.33 -2.90 -7.09
N LEU A 383 18.60 -3.37 -8.30
CA LEU A 383 18.85 -4.79 -8.56
C LEU A 383 20.12 -5.30 -7.88
N GLU A 384 21.18 -4.47 -7.83
CA GLU A 384 22.41 -4.76 -7.08
C GLU A 384 22.12 -4.94 -5.57
N GLU A 385 21.34 -4.06 -4.94
CA GLU A 385 21.00 -4.19 -3.52
C GLU A 385 20.10 -5.40 -3.23
N MET A 386 19.15 -5.70 -4.14
CA MET A 386 18.35 -6.92 -4.05
C MET A 386 19.23 -8.19 -4.14
N ALA A 387 20.24 -8.20 -5.00
CA ALA A 387 21.20 -9.31 -5.10
C ALA A 387 22.10 -9.38 -3.85
N ARG A 388 22.64 -8.25 -3.42
CA ARG A 388 23.57 -8.15 -2.28
C ARG A 388 22.96 -8.65 -0.97
N ILE A 389 21.68 -8.33 -0.67
CA ILE A 389 21.01 -8.79 0.55
C ILE A 389 20.73 -10.30 0.51
N ARG A 390 20.68 -10.93 -0.67
CA ARG A 390 20.60 -12.39 -0.84
C ARG A 390 21.95 -13.07 -0.56
N GLU A 391 23.04 -12.43 -0.93
CA GLU A 391 24.40 -13.00 -0.85
C GLU A 391 25.01 -12.86 0.54
N SER A 392 24.84 -11.70 1.16
CA SER A 392 25.46 -11.36 2.44
C SER A 392 24.43 -11.18 3.54
N PRO A 393 24.65 -11.75 4.75
CA PRO A 393 23.78 -11.52 5.90
C PRO A 393 23.67 -10.03 6.24
N VAL A 394 22.50 -9.63 6.72
CA VAL A 394 22.31 -8.29 7.29
C VAL A 394 23.17 -8.13 8.56
N THR A 395 23.57 -6.92 8.88
CA THR A 395 24.32 -6.63 10.10
C THR A 395 23.40 -6.75 11.34
N ALA A 396 24.02 -6.92 12.52
CA ALA A 396 23.26 -6.93 13.77
C ALA A 396 22.52 -5.60 14.01
N ALA A 397 23.13 -4.48 13.61
CA ALA A 397 22.54 -3.15 13.73
C ALA A 397 21.31 -2.97 12.82
N GLU A 398 21.39 -3.41 11.55
CA GLU A 398 20.24 -3.37 10.63
C GLU A 398 19.05 -4.20 11.16
N LEU A 399 19.33 -5.42 11.65
CA LEU A 399 18.28 -6.28 12.21
C LEU A 399 17.66 -5.66 13.47
N ALA A 400 18.48 -5.14 14.38
CA ALA A 400 17.99 -4.48 15.61
C ALA A 400 17.14 -3.25 15.26
N GLY A 401 17.64 -2.35 14.41
CA GLY A 401 16.92 -1.16 13.99
C GLY A 401 15.58 -1.47 13.31
N ALA A 402 15.52 -2.48 12.45
CA ALA A 402 14.27 -2.88 11.79
C ALA A 402 13.26 -3.48 12.79
N LYS A 403 13.71 -4.31 13.74
CA LYS A 403 12.87 -4.83 14.83
C LYS A 403 12.34 -3.71 15.70
N ASP A 404 13.20 -2.80 16.14
CA ASP A 404 12.83 -1.67 16.99
C ASP A 404 11.83 -0.76 16.30
N ALA A 405 12.01 -0.48 15.00
CA ALA A 405 11.06 0.31 14.23
C ALA A 405 9.67 -0.34 14.18
N ILE A 406 9.58 -1.65 13.96
CA ILE A 406 8.31 -2.39 13.94
C ILE A 406 7.67 -2.42 15.34
N ILE A 407 8.45 -2.78 16.37
CA ILE A 407 7.95 -2.97 17.75
C ILE A 407 7.53 -1.63 18.35
N ASN A 408 8.35 -0.59 18.21
CA ASN A 408 8.06 0.72 18.78
C ASN A 408 6.92 1.43 18.04
N SER A 409 6.74 1.19 16.73
CA SER A 409 5.60 1.73 15.98
C SER A 409 4.28 1.00 16.27
N PHE A 410 4.34 -0.18 16.87
CA PHE A 410 3.15 -1.00 17.11
C PHE A 410 2.14 -0.33 18.05
N VAL A 411 2.60 0.43 19.04
CA VAL A 411 1.73 1.17 19.98
C VAL A 411 0.79 2.14 19.26
N PHE A 412 1.23 2.73 18.16
CA PHE A 412 0.44 3.71 17.40
C PHE A 412 -0.77 3.10 16.67
N ARG A 413 -0.90 1.78 16.67
CA ARG A 413 -2.10 1.09 16.15
C ARG A 413 -3.28 1.16 17.11
N PHE A 414 -3.06 1.52 18.38
CA PHE A 414 -4.04 1.47 19.47
C PHE A 414 -4.25 2.84 20.12
N THR A 415 -4.22 3.91 19.34
CA THR A 415 -4.29 5.30 19.81
C THR A 415 -5.68 5.73 20.29
N SER A 416 -6.73 4.97 19.96
CA SER A 416 -8.11 5.21 20.38
C SER A 416 -8.85 3.89 20.59
N ARG A 417 -9.93 3.92 21.35
CA ARG A 417 -10.79 2.73 21.51
C ARG A 417 -11.30 2.24 20.15
N PHE A 418 -11.68 3.14 19.27
CA PHE A 418 -12.14 2.81 17.93
C PHE A 418 -11.04 2.11 17.09
N SER A 419 -9.78 2.59 17.14
CA SER A 419 -8.68 1.92 16.44
C SER A 419 -8.39 0.53 16.99
N VAL A 420 -8.54 0.31 18.30
CA VAL A 420 -8.44 -1.01 18.93
C VAL A 420 -9.48 -1.97 18.35
N VAL A 421 -10.75 -1.56 18.39
CA VAL A 421 -11.89 -2.39 17.94
C VAL A 421 -11.75 -2.74 16.46
N THR A 422 -11.46 -1.76 15.61
CA THR A 422 -11.33 -1.98 14.16
C THR A 422 -10.11 -2.82 13.80
N GLN A 423 -9.00 -2.71 14.57
CA GLN A 423 -7.83 -3.55 14.38
C GLN A 423 -8.11 -5.02 14.71
N LEU A 424 -8.79 -5.30 15.85
CA LEU A 424 -9.16 -6.66 16.23
C LEU A 424 -10.16 -7.27 15.24
N LEU A 425 -11.17 -6.50 14.83
CA LEU A 425 -12.11 -6.88 13.78
C LEU A 425 -11.38 -7.25 12.47
N ALA A 426 -10.47 -6.38 12.01
CA ALA A 426 -9.75 -6.61 10.76
C ALA A 426 -8.88 -7.87 10.82
N LEU A 427 -8.28 -8.18 11.97
CA LEU A 427 -7.51 -9.41 12.14
C LEU A 427 -8.38 -10.66 12.01
N GLU A 428 -9.55 -10.72 12.67
CA GLU A 428 -10.47 -11.84 12.49
C GLU A 428 -11.03 -11.92 11.06
N PHE A 429 -11.40 -10.78 10.48
CA PHE A 429 -11.83 -10.69 9.09
C PHE A 429 -10.80 -11.29 8.12
N ASP A 430 -9.53 -11.07 8.38
CA ASP A 430 -8.39 -11.60 7.63
C ASP A 430 -8.06 -13.07 7.98
N GLY A 431 -8.81 -13.70 8.90
CA GLY A 431 -8.65 -15.09 9.29
C GLY A 431 -7.58 -15.35 10.34
N TYR A 432 -7.13 -14.33 11.07
CA TYR A 432 -6.23 -14.52 12.21
C TYR A 432 -7.02 -15.01 13.44
N PRO A 433 -6.40 -15.81 14.32
CA PRO A 433 -6.99 -16.17 15.60
C PRO A 433 -7.15 -14.95 16.52
N LEU A 434 -8.12 -14.99 17.43
CA LEU A 434 -8.46 -13.85 18.30
C LEU A 434 -7.33 -13.44 19.26
N ASP A 435 -6.42 -14.35 19.57
CA ASP A 435 -5.23 -14.16 20.39
C ASP A 435 -3.96 -13.81 19.58
N TYR A 436 -4.12 -13.52 18.30
CA TYR A 436 -3.00 -13.27 17.37
C TYR A 436 -2.03 -12.19 17.88
N LEU A 437 -2.56 -11.11 18.44
CA LEU A 437 -1.76 -10.00 18.93
C LEU A 437 -0.87 -10.39 20.12
N ASP A 438 -1.26 -11.38 20.92
CA ASP A 438 -0.51 -11.83 22.10
C ASP A 438 0.88 -12.37 21.73
N THR A 439 1.01 -12.95 20.54
CA THR A 439 2.25 -13.57 20.05
C THR A 439 2.94 -12.77 18.95
N LEU A 440 2.30 -11.70 18.44
CA LEU A 440 2.78 -10.98 17.26
C LEU A 440 4.19 -10.40 17.45
N LEU A 441 4.42 -9.69 18.55
CA LEU A 441 5.71 -9.04 18.80
C LEU A 441 6.82 -10.06 19.05
N ASP A 442 6.51 -11.19 19.71
CA ASP A 442 7.49 -12.25 19.92
C ASP A 442 7.91 -12.92 18.61
N ARG A 443 7.01 -13.03 17.65
CA ARG A 443 7.34 -13.51 16.29
C ARG A 443 8.33 -12.58 15.59
N TYR A 444 8.21 -11.26 15.74
CA TYR A 444 9.22 -10.33 15.22
C TYR A 444 10.53 -10.40 15.99
N ARG A 445 10.48 -10.50 17.32
CA ARG A 445 11.69 -10.63 18.17
C ARG A 445 12.48 -11.90 17.83
N ALA A 446 11.80 -13.00 17.52
CA ALA A 446 12.40 -14.28 17.20
C ALA A 446 13.12 -14.33 15.85
N VAL A 447 12.86 -13.40 14.91
CA VAL A 447 13.52 -13.39 13.60
C VAL A 447 15.03 -13.20 13.75
N THR A 448 15.82 -14.05 13.10
CA THR A 448 17.29 -14.01 13.11
C THR A 448 17.86 -13.41 11.82
N ARG A 449 19.15 -13.15 11.79
CA ARG A 449 19.86 -12.69 10.58
C ARG A 449 19.83 -13.76 9.49
N GLU A 450 19.93 -15.00 9.90
CA GLU A 450 19.85 -16.19 9.05
C GLU A 450 18.45 -16.32 8.43
N ASP A 451 17.38 -16.02 9.18
CA ASP A 451 16.02 -15.97 8.65
C ASP A 451 15.86 -14.89 7.58
N VAL A 452 16.38 -13.68 7.83
CA VAL A 452 16.34 -12.60 6.85
C VAL A 452 17.09 -12.99 5.57
N GLN A 453 18.28 -13.60 5.68
CA GLN A 453 19.04 -14.06 4.52
C GLN A 453 18.33 -15.21 3.78
N ARG A 454 17.76 -16.14 4.51
CA ARG A 454 16.99 -17.27 3.95
C ARG A 454 15.79 -16.77 3.15
N VAL A 455 15.01 -15.85 3.71
CA VAL A 455 13.85 -15.29 2.99
C VAL A 455 14.27 -14.39 1.83
N ALA A 456 15.38 -13.66 1.94
CA ALA A 456 15.93 -12.90 0.83
C ALA A 456 16.26 -13.80 -0.36
N ARG A 457 16.99 -14.91 -0.12
CA ARG A 457 17.31 -15.89 -1.17
C ARG A 457 16.08 -16.54 -1.77
N ARG A 458 15.06 -16.82 -0.95
CA ARG A 458 13.86 -17.53 -1.39
C ARG A 458 12.88 -16.66 -2.15
N TYR A 459 12.69 -15.41 -1.73
CA TYR A 459 11.58 -14.57 -2.18
C TYR A 459 11.97 -13.32 -2.96
N LEU A 460 13.20 -12.80 -2.84
CA LEU A 460 13.65 -11.72 -3.72
C LEU A 460 14.18 -12.31 -5.04
N ARG A 461 13.70 -11.76 -6.14
CA ARG A 461 13.99 -12.24 -7.50
C ARG A 461 14.52 -11.10 -8.39
N PRO A 462 15.74 -10.62 -8.16
CA PRO A 462 16.32 -9.55 -8.99
C PRO A 462 16.44 -9.94 -10.46
N ASP A 463 16.68 -11.24 -10.76
CA ASP A 463 16.85 -11.73 -12.12
C ASP A 463 15.55 -11.82 -12.91
N ASP A 464 14.42 -12.07 -12.21
CA ASP A 464 13.08 -12.20 -12.77
C ASP A 464 12.25 -10.92 -12.60
N ALA A 465 12.86 -9.83 -12.12
CA ALA A 465 12.12 -8.61 -11.81
C ALA A 465 11.60 -7.93 -13.09
N THR A 466 10.33 -7.59 -13.09
CA THR A 466 9.73 -6.71 -14.09
C THR A 466 10.07 -5.26 -13.78
N VAL A 467 10.58 -4.55 -14.79
CA VAL A 467 10.85 -3.10 -14.72
C VAL A 467 9.81 -2.39 -15.59
N LEU A 468 9.10 -1.42 -15.04
CA LEU A 468 8.22 -0.57 -15.83
C LEU A 468 8.58 0.90 -15.62
N VAL A 469 8.73 1.62 -16.74
CA VAL A 469 9.14 3.02 -16.78
C VAL A 469 8.06 3.82 -17.50
N VAL A 470 7.58 4.89 -16.88
CA VAL A 470 6.76 5.92 -17.51
C VAL A 470 7.62 7.16 -17.67
N GLY A 471 7.90 7.53 -18.91
CA GLY A 471 8.79 8.65 -19.25
C GLY A 471 9.55 8.38 -20.53
N GLY A 472 10.53 9.22 -20.79
CA GLY A 472 11.58 8.90 -21.71
C GLY A 472 11.57 9.50 -23.09
N THR A 473 12.75 9.44 -23.60
CA THR A 473 13.17 9.76 -24.95
C THR A 473 13.69 8.50 -25.62
N ALA A 474 13.99 8.56 -26.93
CA ALA A 474 14.62 7.45 -27.65
C ALA A 474 15.95 7.00 -27.00
N ARG A 475 16.70 7.91 -26.35
CA ARG A 475 17.92 7.57 -25.60
C ARG A 475 17.65 6.68 -24.39
N LEU A 476 16.53 6.88 -23.69
CA LEU A 476 16.17 6.04 -22.55
C LEU A 476 15.88 4.61 -23.00
N GLU A 477 15.14 4.42 -24.07
CA GLU A 477 14.82 3.08 -24.59
C GLU A 477 16.09 2.28 -24.94
N SER A 478 17.04 2.92 -25.63
CA SER A 478 18.33 2.30 -25.94
C SER A 478 19.11 1.93 -24.67
N ALA A 479 19.08 2.79 -23.63
CA ALA A 479 19.74 2.52 -22.37
C ALA A 479 19.03 1.43 -21.54
N LEU A 480 17.71 1.32 -21.63
CA LEU A 480 16.93 0.27 -20.98
C LEU A 480 17.17 -1.10 -21.58
N ALA A 481 17.57 -1.19 -22.86
CA ALA A 481 17.90 -2.46 -23.52
C ALA A 481 19.04 -3.22 -22.83
N ALA A 482 19.92 -2.53 -22.11
CA ALA A 482 20.96 -3.15 -21.29
C ALA A 482 20.40 -3.90 -20.06
N LEU A 483 19.17 -3.61 -19.64
CA LEU A 483 18.51 -4.26 -18.50
C LEU A 483 17.70 -5.49 -18.91
N GLY A 484 17.36 -5.62 -20.19
CA GLY A 484 16.57 -6.72 -20.75
C GLY A 484 15.76 -6.29 -21.98
N PRO A 485 14.98 -7.21 -22.58
CA PRO A 485 14.10 -6.90 -23.71
C PRO A 485 13.10 -5.79 -23.36
N VAL A 486 13.04 -4.73 -24.17
CA VAL A 486 12.16 -3.58 -23.95
C VAL A 486 10.87 -3.74 -24.75
N ASN A 487 9.75 -3.75 -24.03
CA ASN A 487 8.40 -3.78 -24.60
C ASN A 487 7.75 -2.40 -24.46
N ARG A 488 7.37 -1.77 -25.56
CA ARG A 488 6.61 -0.53 -25.52
C ARG A 488 5.14 -0.82 -25.20
N LEU A 489 4.60 -0.10 -24.24
CA LEU A 489 3.16 -0.09 -23.95
C LEU A 489 2.53 1.17 -24.56
N PRO A 490 1.34 1.07 -25.15
CA PRO A 490 0.62 2.25 -25.61
C PRO A 490 0.26 3.13 -24.41
N VAL A 491 0.30 4.44 -24.61
CA VAL A 491 -0.33 5.38 -23.66
C VAL A 491 -1.83 5.20 -23.79
N PRO A 492 -2.58 4.96 -22.70
CA PRO A 492 -4.03 4.90 -22.76
C PRO A 492 -4.57 6.16 -23.46
N ALA A 493 -5.40 5.98 -24.48
CA ALA A 493 -6.02 7.09 -25.17
C ALA A 493 -6.97 7.83 -24.24
N ALA A 494 -7.05 9.15 -24.37
CA ALA A 494 -8.05 10.00 -23.71
C ALA A 494 -9.35 9.97 -24.53
N GLU A 495 -9.90 8.73 -24.79
CA GLU A 495 -11.16 8.59 -25.54
C GLU A 495 -12.39 9.03 -24.74
#